data_ebcbf075c617ddc36e1d16f8a33b2620
#
_entry.id   ebcbf075c617ddc36e1d16f8a33b2620
#
_cell.length_a   1.000
_cell.length_b   1.000
_cell.length_c   1.000
_cell.angle_alpha   90.00
_cell.angle_beta   90.00
_cell.angle_gamma   90.00
#
_symmetry.space_group_name_H-M   'P 1'
#
loop_
_entity.id
_entity.type
_entity.pdbx_description
1 polymer ?
#
loop_
_entity_poly.entity_id
_entity_poly.type
_entity_poly.pdbx_seq_one_letter_code
_entity_poly.pdbx_strand_id
1 'polypeptide(L)'
;MKIKKLSLALMATLLMVGCDSRIDAVNTQIAEIRNQPPLPIEPAPVFEPAPTFNYAAHQLKSPFMPSSLAAELKIMAGKRVYPNLARQLQPLENYALESLTMKGSMRQNGKILALIQTPDGEIERIQRGSYMGINHGRVVNITPTQIDLIEIIPDGREGYVERPRSLVLIGPAP
;
A
#
# COMPACT_ATOMS: atom_id res chain seq x y z
N MET A 1 41.10 -61.33 55.58
CA MET A 1 40.01 -61.25 54.56
C MET A 1 38.73 -60.58 55.05
N LYS A 2 38.36 -60.69 56.33
CA LYS A 2 37.10 -60.11 56.86
C LYS A 2 37.12 -58.58 57.01
N ILE A 3 38.28 -57.96 57.31
CA ILE A 3 38.45 -56.53 57.50
C ILE A 3 38.24 -55.75 56.16
N LYS A 4 38.74 -56.26 54.99
CA LYS A 4 38.55 -55.64 53.66
C LYS A 4 37.09 -55.65 53.20
N LYS A 5 36.33 -56.69 53.57
CA LYS A 5 34.89 -56.78 53.28
C LYS A 5 34.07 -55.81 54.12
N LEU A 6 34.50 -55.61 55.40
CA LEU A 6 33.84 -54.66 56.30
C LEU A 6 34.07 -53.20 55.85
N SER A 7 35.30 -52.87 55.43
CA SER A 7 35.67 -51.57 54.86
C SER A 7 34.92 -51.25 53.59
N LEU A 8 34.72 -52.24 52.68
CA LEU A 8 34.01 -52.08 51.46
C LEU A 8 32.49 -51.85 51.67
N ALA A 9 31.92 -52.56 52.65
CA ALA A 9 30.53 -52.40 53.07
C ALA A 9 30.26 -51.02 53.71
N LEU A 10 31.20 -50.52 54.55
CA LEU A 10 31.10 -49.20 55.16
C LEU A 10 31.20 -48.07 54.11
N MET A 11 32.05 -48.27 53.08
CA MET A 11 32.17 -47.29 51.99
C MET A 11 30.97 -47.27 51.05
N ALA A 12 30.28 -48.39 50.85
CA ALA A 12 29.07 -48.49 50.04
C ALA A 12 27.87 -47.81 50.74
N THR A 13 27.77 -47.87 52.08
CA THR A 13 26.68 -47.19 52.80
C THR A 13 26.85 -45.68 52.86
N LEU A 14 28.10 -45.16 52.80
CA LEU A 14 28.34 -43.71 52.77
C LEU A 14 27.91 -43.05 51.42
N LEU A 15 27.81 -43.78 50.35
CA LEU A 15 27.43 -43.27 49.04
C LEU A 15 25.93 -43.13 48.84
N MET A 16 25.10 -43.67 49.73
CA MET A 16 23.62 -43.62 49.61
C MET A 16 22.97 -42.40 50.32
N VAL A 17 23.74 -41.58 51.03
CA VAL A 17 23.18 -40.46 51.80
C VAL A 17 23.13 -39.14 51.06
N GLY A 18 23.55 -39.11 49.81
CA GLY A 18 23.80 -37.85 49.08
C GLY A 18 22.69 -37.29 48.19
N CYS A 19 21.55 -37.95 48.04
CA CYS A 19 20.58 -37.54 46.99
C CYS A 19 19.29 -36.88 47.45
N ASP A 20 18.98 -36.85 48.75
CA ASP A 20 17.65 -36.41 49.18
C ASP A 20 17.50 -34.91 49.49
N SER A 21 18.58 -34.20 49.74
CA SER A 21 18.50 -32.82 50.21
C SER A 21 18.14 -31.77 49.16
N ARG A 22 18.29 -32.08 47.89
CA ARG A 22 17.99 -31.09 46.82
C ARG A 22 16.51 -31.01 46.45
N ILE A 23 15.82 -32.13 46.47
CA ILE A 23 14.39 -32.20 46.19
C ILE A 23 13.60 -31.57 47.29
N ASP A 24 13.97 -31.81 48.56
CA ASP A 24 13.31 -31.21 49.72
C ASP A 24 13.52 -29.70 49.76
N ALA A 25 14.67 -29.19 49.38
CA ALA A 25 14.92 -27.75 49.29
C ALA A 25 14.04 -27.09 48.23
N VAL A 26 13.87 -27.71 47.06
CA VAL A 26 13.00 -27.21 46.03
C VAL A 26 11.53 -27.28 46.42
N ASN A 27 11.09 -28.36 47.04
CA ASN A 27 9.73 -28.51 47.55
C ASN A 27 9.40 -27.48 48.63
N THR A 28 10.36 -27.17 49.49
CA THR A 28 10.21 -26.13 50.51
C THR A 28 10.04 -24.76 49.88
N GLN A 29 10.86 -24.42 48.87
CA GLN A 29 10.72 -23.15 48.15
C GLN A 29 9.38 -23.04 47.38
N ILE A 30 8.92 -24.13 46.77
CA ILE A 30 7.61 -24.16 46.11
C ILE A 30 6.48 -23.97 47.12
N ALA A 31 6.58 -24.59 48.29
CA ALA A 31 5.59 -24.43 49.37
C ALA A 31 5.58 -22.99 49.91
N GLU A 32 6.75 -22.39 50.04
CA GLU A 32 6.89 -21.00 50.51
C GLU A 32 6.30 -20.00 49.52
N ILE A 33 6.57 -20.17 48.21
CA ILE A 33 5.98 -19.37 47.16
C ILE A 33 4.45 -19.55 47.11
N ARG A 34 3.97 -20.78 47.27
CA ARG A 34 2.53 -21.08 47.24
C ARG A 34 1.78 -20.49 48.43
N ASN A 35 2.45 -20.34 49.57
CA ASN A 35 1.89 -19.77 50.79
C ASN A 35 2.04 -18.25 50.87
N GLN A 36 2.72 -17.62 49.92
CA GLN A 36 2.76 -16.17 49.85
C GLN A 36 1.36 -15.62 49.57
N PRO A 37 0.95 -14.55 50.24
CA PRO A 37 -0.30 -13.90 49.96
C PRO A 37 -0.27 -13.38 48.48
N PRO A 38 -1.38 -13.49 47.76
CA PRO A 38 -1.43 -12.98 46.38
C PRO A 38 -1.04 -11.51 46.36
N LEU A 39 -0.21 -11.15 45.42
CA LEU A 39 0.15 -9.76 45.18
C LEU A 39 -1.14 -8.94 44.98
N PRO A 40 -1.23 -7.73 45.53
CA PRO A 40 -2.38 -6.88 45.30
C PRO A 40 -2.50 -6.60 43.82
N ILE A 41 -3.67 -6.95 43.26
CA ILE A 41 -3.98 -6.65 41.85
C ILE A 41 -4.19 -5.14 41.74
N GLU A 42 -3.45 -4.47 40.85
CA GLU A 42 -3.70 -3.09 40.61
C GLU A 42 -5.17 -2.89 40.17
N PRO A 43 -5.86 -1.89 40.76
CA PRO A 43 -7.22 -1.60 40.31
C PRO A 43 -7.25 -1.32 38.83
N ALA A 44 -8.25 -1.84 38.11
CA ALA A 44 -8.43 -1.59 36.69
C ALA A 44 -8.46 -0.08 36.45
N PRO A 45 -7.79 0.39 35.38
CA PRO A 45 -7.81 1.81 35.04
C PRO A 45 -9.26 2.29 34.87
N VAL A 46 -9.62 3.35 35.55
CA VAL A 46 -10.92 3.99 35.43
C VAL A 46 -10.89 4.76 34.11
N PHE A 47 -11.60 4.24 33.09
CA PHE A 47 -11.77 4.96 31.84
C PHE A 47 -12.83 6.06 32.04
N GLU A 48 -12.44 7.30 31.86
CA GLU A 48 -13.42 8.37 31.70
C GLU A 48 -14.21 8.12 30.42
N PRO A 49 -15.55 8.11 30.46
CA PRO A 49 -16.34 7.96 29.25
C PRO A 49 -15.99 9.10 28.30
N ALA A 50 -15.59 8.75 27.09
CA ALA A 50 -15.36 9.75 26.04
C ALA A 50 -16.62 10.60 25.85
N PRO A 51 -16.51 11.92 25.75
CA PRO A 51 -17.67 12.78 25.54
C PRO A 51 -18.37 12.33 24.24
N THR A 52 -19.70 12.13 24.35
CA THR A 52 -20.52 11.78 23.19
C THR A 52 -20.46 12.93 22.18
N PHE A 53 -19.85 12.66 21.05
CA PHE A 53 -19.76 13.61 19.97
C PHE A 53 -20.94 13.41 19.02
N ASN A 54 -21.81 14.40 18.92
CA ASN A 54 -22.87 14.39 17.92
C ASN A 54 -22.27 14.85 16.58
N TYR A 55 -22.27 13.95 15.61
CA TYR A 55 -21.84 14.28 14.25
C TYR A 55 -22.81 15.26 13.60
N ALA A 56 -22.43 16.53 13.57
CA ALA A 56 -23.23 17.62 13.00
C ALA A 56 -22.90 17.92 11.53
N ALA A 57 -21.97 17.14 10.95
CA ALA A 57 -21.48 17.39 9.60
C ALA A 57 -22.27 16.66 8.48
N HIS A 58 -23.46 16.13 8.80
CA HIS A 58 -24.33 15.43 7.83
C HIS A 58 -24.80 16.32 6.68
N GLN A 59 -24.76 17.64 6.86
CA GLN A 59 -25.08 18.62 5.82
C GLN A 59 -23.83 19.08 5.04
N LEU A 60 -22.63 18.73 5.49
CA LEU A 60 -21.42 19.04 4.77
C LEU A 60 -21.19 18.01 3.65
N LYS A 61 -20.55 18.47 2.59
CA LYS A 61 -20.18 17.58 1.49
C LYS A 61 -19.31 16.46 2.02
N SER A 62 -19.70 15.20 1.78
CA SER A 62 -18.92 14.03 2.18
C SER A 62 -17.52 14.11 1.59
N PRO A 63 -16.44 13.94 2.38
CA PRO A 63 -15.08 13.87 1.86
C PRO A 63 -14.84 12.63 0.99
N PHE A 64 -15.71 11.63 1.08
CA PHE A 64 -15.68 10.42 0.26
C PHE A 64 -16.58 10.51 -0.99
N MET A 65 -17.40 11.55 -1.09
CA MET A 65 -18.04 11.86 -2.37
C MET A 65 -16.98 12.48 -3.27
N PRO A 66 -16.55 11.77 -4.32
CA PRO A 66 -15.60 12.36 -5.24
C PRO A 66 -16.17 13.70 -5.72
N SER A 67 -15.36 14.74 -5.67
CA SER A 67 -15.63 15.98 -6.41
C SER A 67 -15.84 15.70 -7.91
N SER A 68 -15.46 14.50 -8.32
CA SER A 68 -15.69 13.88 -9.60
C SER A 68 -17.17 13.56 -9.91
N LEU A 69 -18.06 13.35 -8.94
CA LEU A 69 -19.46 13.08 -9.33
C LEU A 69 -20.07 14.30 -10.05
N ALA A 70 -19.79 15.51 -9.58
CA ALA A 70 -20.18 16.72 -10.30
C ALA A 70 -19.35 16.88 -11.59
N ALA A 71 -18.07 16.45 -11.59
CA ALA A 71 -17.24 16.41 -12.76
C ALA A 71 -17.63 15.27 -13.70
N GLU A 72 -17.98 14.09 -13.19
CA GLU A 72 -18.53 12.98 -13.98
C GLU A 72 -19.90 13.30 -14.56
N LEU A 73 -20.80 13.91 -13.80
CA LEU A 73 -22.08 14.41 -14.32
C LEU A 73 -21.87 15.49 -15.37
N LYS A 74 -20.84 16.32 -15.21
CA LYS A 74 -20.47 17.35 -16.19
C LYS A 74 -19.79 16.76 -17.42
N ILE A 75 -19.03 15.68 -17.26
CA ILE A 75 -18.43 14.88 -18.35
C ILE A 75 -19.57 14.12 -19.09
N MET A 76 -20.47 13.49 -18.34
CA MET A 76 -21.64 12.80 -18.92
C MET A 76 -22.65 13.73 -19.58
N ALA A 77 -22.71 15.01 -19.17
CA ALA A 77 -23.45 16.08 -19.83
C ALA A 77 -22.66 16.78 -20.93
N GLY A 78 -21.39 16.37 -21.13
CA GLY A 78 -20.48 16.93 -22.11
C GLY A 78 -20.96 16.70 -23.55
N LYS A 79 -20.41 17.49 -24.45
CA LYS A 79 -20.67 17.34 -25.88
C LYS A 79 -20.30 15.92 -26.33
N ARG A 80 -21.26 15.21 -26.91
CA ARG A 80 -20.98 13.90 -27.54
C ARG A 80 -19.93 14.07 -28.60
N VAL A 81 -18.92 13.24 -28.55
CA VAL A 81 -17.81 13.20 -29.49
C VAL A 81 -17.71 11.79 -30.05
N TYR A 82 -17.04 11.66 -31.19
CA TYR A 82 -16.78 10.37 -31.80
C TYR A 82 -15.29 10.26 -32.08
N PRO A 83 -14.66 9.09 -31.80
CA PRO A 83 -13.28 8.90 -32.21
C PRO A 83 -13.16 8.90 -33.73
N ASN A 84 -12.09 9.50 -34.24
CA ASN A 84 -11.80 9.44 -35.68
C ASN A 84 -11.14 8.09 -35.98
N LEU A 85 -11.96 7.13 -36.39
CA LEU A 85 -11.50 5.79 -36.78
C LEU A 85 -10.83 5.71 -38.17
N ALA A 86 -10.92 6.76 -38.98
CA ALA A 86 -10.29 6.78 -40.30
C ALA A 86 -8.79 7.13 -40.23
N ARG A 87 -8.26 7.54 -39.08
CA ARG A 87 -6.83 7.84 -38.94
C ARG A 87 -6.01 6.57 -38.65
N GLN A 88 -4.77 6.60 -39.10
CA GLN A 88 -3.81 5.57 -38.73
C GLN A 88 -3.48 5.68 -37.20
N LEU A 89 -3.51 4.56 -36.50
CA LEU A 89 -3.13 4.49 -35.09
C LEU A 89 -1.63 4.74 -34.92
N GLN A 90 -1.27 5.44 -33.87
CA GLN A 90 0.12 5.65 -33.48
C GLN A 90 0.61 4.51 -32.55
N PRO A 91 1.93 4.25 -32.49
CA PRO A 91 2.46 3.12 -31.71
C PRO A 91 1.98 3.07 -30.26
N LEU A 92 1.90 4.22 -29.56
CA LEU A 92 1.48 4.29 -28.18
C LEU A 92 -0.01 4.07 -27.93
N GLU A 93 -0.83 3.98 -28.98
CA GLU A 93 -2.26 3.65 -28.85
C GLU A 93 -2.51 2.14 -28.70
N ASN A 94 -1.47 1.31 -28.87
CA ASN A 94 -1.56 -0.13 -28.63
C ASN A 94 -1.47 -0.48 -27.12
N TYR A 95 -1.15 0.48 -26.26
CA TYR A 95 -0.95 0.28 -24.82
C TYR A 95 -2.00 1.02 -24.04
N ALA A 96 -2.40 0.45 -22.90
CA ALA A 96 -3.23 1.19 -21.93
C ALA A 96 -2.44 2.39 -21.37
N LEU A 97 -3.10 3.51 -21.13
CA LEU A 97 -2.44 4.71 -20.62
C LEU A 97 -1.70 4.44 -19.28
N GLU A 98 -2.27 3.59 -18.44
CA GLU A 98 -1.74 3.20 -17.14
C GLU A 98 -0.43 2.38 -17.23
N SER A 99 -0.18 1.74 -18.37
CA SER A 99 1.04 0.97 -18.61
C SER A 99 2.19 1.82 -19.18
N LEU A 100 1.89 3.04 -19.58
CA LEU A 100 2.87 3.97 -20.13
C LEU A 100 3.49 4.81 -19.02
N THR A 101 4.78 5.05 -19.09
CA THR A 101 5.51 5.83 -18.09
C THR A 101 6.22 7.02 -18.73
N MET A 102 5.95 8.22 -18.24
CA MET A 102 6.74 9.40 -18.63
C MET A 102 8.12 9.33 -17.98
N LYS A 103 9.18 9.35 -18.78
CA LYS A 103 10.59 9.34 -18.35
C LYS A 103 11.24 10.73 -18.35
N GLY A 104 10.63 11.67 -19.04
CA GLY A 104 11.16 13.02 -19.09
C GLY A 104 10.57 13.82 -20.24
N SER A 105 11.12 14.99 -20.41
CA SER A 105 10.83 15.86 -21.54
C SER A 105 12.12 16.41 -22.13
N MET A 106 12.07 16.75 -23.41
CA MET A 106 13.17 17.39 -24.12
C MET A 106 12.66 18.53 -24.97
N ARG A 107 13.51 19.49 -25.25
CA ARG A 107 13.19 20.57 -26.19
C ARG A 107 13.96 20.35 -27.49
N GLN A 108 13.23 20.35 -28.59
CA GLN A 108 13.79 20.23 -29.92
C GLN A 108 13.09 21.22 -30.85
N ASN A 109 13.87 22.04 -31.56
CA ASN A 109 13.33 23.05 -32.50
C ASN A 109 12.24 23.96 -31.90
N GLY A 110 12.43 24.37 -30.63
CA GLY A 110 11.46 25.23 -29.94
C GLY A 110 10.20 24.51 -29.44
N LYS A 111 10.02 23.23 -29.71
CA LYS A 111 8.90 22.41 -29.26
C LYS A 111 9.31 21.55 -28.09
N ILE A 112 8.39 21.33 -27.14
CA ILE A 112 8.57 20.37 -26.04
C ILE A 112 8.06 19.02 -26.50
N LEU A 113 8.90 18.01 -26.37
CA LEU A 113 8.59 16.61 -26.62
C LEU A 113 8.62 15.87 -25.27
N ALA A 114 7.74 14.92 -25.09
CA ALA A 114 7.82 14.02 -23.95
C ALA A 114 8.41 12.67 -24.39
N LEU A 115 9.12 12.03 -23.46
CA LEU A 115 9.70 10.71 -23.60
C LEU A 115 8.84 9.73 -22.82
N ILE A 116 8.23 8.79 -23.51
CA ILE A 116 7.33 7.80 -22.94
C ILE A 116 7.95 6.42 -23.08
N GLN A 117 8.06 5.72 -21.98
CA GLN A 117 8.46 4.32 -21.98
C GLN A 117 7.23 3.42 -22.05
N THR A 118 7.28 2.48 -22.98
CA THR A 118 6.30 1.39 -23.10
C THR A 118 6.62 0.26 -22.11
N PRO A 119 5.68 -0.66 -21.85
CA PRO A 119 5.94 -1.86 -21.04
C PRO A 119 7.08 -2.73 -21.59
N ASP A 120 7.30 -2.70 -22.89
CA ASP A 120 8.37 -3.46 -23.56
C ASP A 120 9.76 -2.81 -23.38
N GLY A 121 9.81 -1.64 -22.73
CA GLY A 121 11.06 -0.92 -22.45
C GLY A 121 11.47 0.07 -23.55
N GLU A 122 10.73 0.16 -24.63
CA GLU A 122 10.99 1.11 -25.70
C GLU A 122 10.66 2.54 -25.28
N ILE A 123 11.38 3.52 -25.82
CA ILE A 123 11.15 4.93 -25.54
C ILE A 123 10.67 5.63 -26.81
N GLU A 124 9.44 6.08 -26.76
CA GLU A 124 8.79 6.85 -27.82
C GLU A 124 8.76 8.35 -27.50
N ARG A 125 8.94 9.15 -28.55
CA ARG A 125 8.85 10.61 -28.46
C ARG A 125 7.52 11.09 -28.94
N ILE A 126 6.83 11.85 -28.11
CA ILE A 126 5.54 12.42 -28.44
C ILE A 126 5.56 13.94 -28.36
N GLN A 127 4.69 14.56 -29.12
CA GLN A 127 4.48 16.00 -29.13
C GLN A 127 3.01 16.33 -28.90
N ARG A 128 2.70 17.60 -28.70
CA ARG A 128 1.32 18.08 -28.66
C ARG A 128 0.60 17.68 -29.93
N GLY A 129 -0.59 17.10 -29.80
CA GLY A 129 -1.38 16.56 -30.89
C GLY A 129 -1.13 15.09 -31.21
N SER A 130 -0.09 14.45 -30.65
CA SER A 130 0.09 12.99 -30.73
C SER A 130 -1.01 12.26 -29.98
N TYR A 131 -1.17 10.98 -30.29
CA TYR A 131 -2.13 10.10 -29.64
C TYR A 131 -1.42 9.01 -28.85
N MET A 132 -1.99 8.63 -27.71
CA MET A 132 -1.50 7.58 -26.83
C MET A 132 -2.64 6.98 -26.00
N GLY A 133 -2.49 5.73 -25.61
CA GLY A 133 -3.54 5.00 -24.87
C GLY A 133 -4.63 4.44 -25.78
N ILE A 134 -5.18 3.28 -25.38
CA ILE A 134 -6.23 2.56 -26.13
C ILE A 134 -7.54 3.34 -26.28
N ASN A 135 -7.74 4.40 -25.49
CA ASN A 135 -8.92 5.23 -25.50
C ASN A 135 -8.76 6.50 -26.39
N HIS A 136 -7.97 6.43 -27.43
CA HIS A 136 -7.74 7.54 -28.38
C HIS A 136 -7.27 8.83 -27.67
N GLY A 137 -6.44 8.74 -26.65
CA GLY A 137 -5.96 9.85 -25.84
C GLY A 137 -5.14 10.84 -26.66
N ARG A 138 -5.67 12.02 -26.95
CA ARG A 138 -4.99 13.09 -27.67
C ARG A 138 -4.24 14.02 -26.73
N VAL A 139 -2.94 14.15 -26.92
CA VAL A 139 -2.08 15.03 -26.13
C VAL A 139 -2.44 16.50 -26.43
N VAL A 140 -2.85 17.23 -25.40
CA VAL A 140 -3.24 18.64 -25.49
C VAL A 140 -2.16 19.57 -25.00
N ASN A 141 -1.37 19.14 -24.00
CA ASN A 141 -0.29 19.94 -23.45
C ASN A 141 0.85 19.05 -22.94
N ILE A 142 2.07 19.56 -22.96
CA ILE A 142 3.26 18.90 -22.41
C ILE A 142 4.03 19.94 -21.61
N THR A 143 4.24 19.61 -20.34
CA THR A 143 5.12 20.35 -19.42
C THR A 143 6.40 19.53 -19.15
N PRO A 144 7.40 20.06 -18.49
CA PRO A 144 8.60 19.29 -18.12
C PRO A 144 8.32 18.05 -17.29
N THR A 145 7.22 18.02 -16.53
CA THR A 145 6.90 16.97 -15.57
C THR A 145 5.54 16.30 -15.76
N GLN A 146 4.75 16.75 -16.74
CA GLN A 146 3.39 16.28 -16.94
C GLN A 146 2.97 16.38 -18.39
N ILE A 147 2.14 15.45 -18.80
CA ILE A 147 1.44 15.44 -20.07
C ILE A 147 -0.04 15.47 -19.79
N ASP A 148 -0.75 16.43 -20.38
CA ASP A 148 -2.20 16.49 -20.31
C ASP A 148 -2.78 15.96 -21.63
N LEU A 149 -3.76 15.09 -21.52
CA LEU A 149 -4.41 14.47 -22.67
C LEU A 149 -5.92 14.39 -22.44
N ILE A 150 -6.64 14.23 -23.54
CA ILE A 150 -8.09 14.01 -23.56
C ILE A 150 -8.35 12.66 -24.20
N GLU A 151 -8.88 11.72 -23.43
CA GLU A 151 -9.36 10.44 -23.91
C GLU A 151 -10.80 10.52 -24.38
N ILE A 152 -11.17 9.65 -25.28
CA ILE A 152 -12.54 9.48 -25.76
C ILE A 152 -13.03 8.12 -25.30
N ILE A 153 -13.95 8.10 -24.35
CA ILE A 153 -14.48 6.89 -23.74
C ILE A 153 -15.98 6.71 -24.02
N PRO A 154 -16.48 5.47 -24.11
CA PRO A 154 -17.90 5.22 -24.24
C PRO A 154 -18.68 5.80 -23.06
N ASP A 155 -19.86 6.39 -23.33
CA ASP A 155 -20.77 6.94 -22.31
C ASP A 155 -21.76 5.90 -21.75
N GLY A 156 -21.69 4.65 -22.25
CA GLY A 156 -22.62 3.57 -21.91
C GLY A 156 -24.02 3.70 -22.55
N ARG A 157 -24.24 4.70 -23.43
CA ARG A 157 -25.53 4.98 -24.11
C ARG A 157 -25.33 5.18 -25.63
N GLU A 158 -24.50 4.32 -26.24
CA GLU A 158 -24.15 4.38 -27.68
C GLU A 158 -23.45 5.68 -28.12
N GLY A 159 -22.87 6.42 -27.18
CA GLY A 159 -22.09 7.63 -27.45
C GLY A 159 -20.71 7.57 -26.82
N TYR A 160 -19.97 8.65 -27.04
CA TYR A 160 -18.65 8.83 -26.45
C TYR A 160 -18.55 10.21 -25.81
N VAL A 161 -17.75 10.30 -24.75
CA VAL A 161 -17.47 11.53 -24.02
C VAL A 161 -15.97 11.75 -23.88
N GLU A 162 -15.58 13.01 -23.79
CA GLU A 162 -14.21 13.40 -23.50
C GLU A 162 -13.91 13.26 -22.00
N ARG A 163 -12.77 12.62 -21.68
CA ARG A 163 -12.26 12.50 -20.32
C ARG A 163 -10.85 13.09 -20.24
N PRO A 164 -10.64 14.17 -19.50
CA PRO A 164 -9.29 14.68 -19.27
C PRO A 164 -8.49 13.74 -18.39
N ARG A 165 -7.24 13.50 -18.77
CA ARG A 165 -6.27 12.67 -18.04
C ARG A 165 -4.91 13.35 -18.03
N SER A 166 -4.08 12.96 -17.09
CA SER A 166 -2.70 13.40 -17.05
C SER A 166 -1.76 12.25 -16.75
N LEU A 167 -0.59 12.27 -17.37
CA LEU A 167 0.51 11.37 -17.09
C LEU A 167 1.65 12.20 -16.50
N VAL A 168 2.07 11.87 -15.28
CA VAL A 168 3.08 12.62 -14.53
C VAL A 168 4.42 11.89 -14.60
N LEU A 169 5.50 12.66 -14.65
CA LEU A 169 6.86 12.14 -14.56
C LEU A 169 7.05 11.47 -13.20
N ILE A 170 7.32 10.18 -13.21
CA ILE A 170 7.73 9.44 -12.03
C ILE A 170 9.25 9.60 -11.92
N GLY A 171 9.69 10.60 -11.15
CA GLY A 171 11.10 10.75 -10.80
C GLY A 171 11.52 9.70 -9.76
N PRO A 172 12.85 9.46 -9.59
CA PRO A 172 13.30 8.77 -8.40
C PRO A 172 12.80 9.55 -7.18
N ALA A 173 12.22 8.82 -6.21
CA ALA A 173 11.86 9.42 -4.95
C ALA A 173 13.10 10.09 -4.33
N PRO A 174 12.97 11.31 -3.76
CA PRO A 174 14.10 11.99 -3.12
C PRO A 174 14.69 11.19 -1.96
#